data_ee8be595c4be01dbb8c0e4dcb8d22bb1
#
_entry.id   ee8be595c4be01dbb8c0e4dcb8d22bb1
#
_cell.length_a   1.000
_cell.length_b   1.000
_cell.length_c   1.000
_cell.angle_alpha   90.00
_cell.angle_beta   90.00
_cell.angle_gamma   90.00
#
_symmetry.space_group_name_H-M   'P 1'
#
loop_
_entity.id
_entity.type
_entity.pdbx_description
1 polymer ?
#
loop_
_entity_poly.entity_id
_entity_poly.type
_entity_poly.pdbx_seq_one_letter_code
_entity_poly.pdbx_strand_id
1 'polypeptide(L)'
;MSMQLATIAGALFVGLVAIALIVVLGWRAKSPIVFRPLIRLQRAIINPRQMRSAGQPGASTAVIRHRGRTSGRVFETPVSVVATDDGFVIALVYGSRTQWLRNVLANGSATIEHEGQSFQVDQPEIVPMQAVAARFAAGDQRGFRWLRVDQALRVRRVERRDAGERFTDAGRSDGATGPSVDAARSMGAQHV
;
A
#
# COMPACT_ATOMS: atom_id res chain seq x y z
N MET A 1 -47.55 27.17 -10.51
CA MET A 1 -46.78 25.94 -10.20
C MET A 1 -45.32 26.03 -10.66
N SER A 2 -45.00 26.62 -11.79
CA SER A 2 -43.64 26.77 -12.32
C SER A 2 -42.72 27.70 -11.50
N MET A 3 -43.22 28.80 -10.98
CA MET A 3 -42.42 29.78 -10.21
C MET A 3 -41.97 29.24 -8.84
N GLN A 4 -42.81 28.48 -8.16
CA GLN A 4 -42.44 27.81 -6.88
C GLN A 4 -41.41 26.71 -7.07
N LEU A 5 -41.52 25.94 -8.16
CA LEU A 5 -40.53 24.91 -8.49
C LEU A 5 -39.17 25.54 -8.81
N ALA A 6 -39.13 26.64 -9.54
CA ALA A 6 -37.89 27.37 -9.84
C ALA A 6 -37.22 27.94 -8.57
N THR A 7 -38.01 28.47 -7.64
CA THR A 7 -37.52 29.00 -6.36
C THR A 7 -36.92 27.87 -5.47
N ILE A 8 -37.61 26.73 -5.39
CA ILE A 8 -37.13 25.57 -4.64
C ILE A 8 -35.84 25.03 -5.27
N ALA A 9 -35.78 24.88 -6.61
CA ALA A 9 -34.58 24.42 -7.30
C ALA A 9 -33.40 25.38 -7.11
N GLY A 10 -33.65 26.71 -7.14
CA GLY A 10 -32.61 27.70 -6.85
C GLY A 10 -32.09 27.63 -5.42
N ALA A 11 -32.98 27.48 -4.43
CA ALA A 11 -32.59 27.35 -3.04
C ALA A 11 -31.77 26.06 -2.78
N LEU A 12 -32.17 24.93 -3.39
CA LEU A 12 -31.42 23.67 -3.33
C LEU A 12 -30.03 23.80 -3.96
N PHE A 13 -29.92 24.45 -5.11
CA PHE A 13 -28.64 24.68 -5.78
C PHE A 13 -27.71 25.55 -4.93
N VAL A 14 -28.20 26.67 -4.39
CA VAL A 14 -27.41 27.52 -3.47
C VAL A 14 -26.95 26.74 -2.23
N GLY A 15 -27.85 25.96 -1.64
CA GLY A 15 -27.52 25.10 -0.50
C GLY A 15 -26.42 24.09 -0.83
N LEU A 16 -26.47 23.45 -2.00
CA LEU A 16 -25.48 22.48 -2.47
C LEU A 16 -24.12 23.13 -2.72
N VAL A 17 -24.10 24.31 -3.31
CA VAL A 17 -22.88 25.10 -3.52
C VAL A 17 -22.26 25.53 -2.18
N ALA A 18 -23.07 25.98 -1.23
CA ALA A 18 -22.60 26.34 0.12
C ALA A 18 -21.97 25.14 0.84
N ILE A 19 -22.60 23.96 0.79
CA ILE A 19 -22.05 22.73 1.37
C ILE A 19 -20.74 22.36 0.67
N ALA A 20 -20.66 22.41 -0.65
CA ALA A 20 -19.44 22.13 -1.39
C ALA A 20 -18.30 23.08 -0.99
N LEU A 21 -18.59 24.37 -0.85
CA LEU A 21 -17.63 25.38 -0.39
C LEU A 21 -17.14 25.08 1.04
N ILE A 22 -18.04 24.75 1.97
CA ILE A 22 -17.68 24.40 3.34
C ILE A 22 -16.75 23.17 3.36
N VAL A 23 -17.07 22.14 2.56
CA VAL A 23 -16.25 20.95 2.45
C VAL A 23 -14.86 21.28 1.89
N VAL A 24 -14.79 22.04 0.82
CA VAL A 24 -13.54 22.45 0.17
C VAL A 24 -12.69 23.30 1.10
N LEU A 25 -13.27 24.33 1.71
CA LEU A 25 -12.56 25.22 2.63
C LEU A 25 -12.10 24.46 3.89
N GLY A 26 -12.96 23.59 4.43
CA GLY A 26 -12.63 22.73 5.56
C GLY A 26 -11.50 21.75 5.23
N TRP A 27 -11.47 21.23 4.00
CA TRP A 27 -10.36 20.39 3.52
C TRP A 27 -9.06 21.19 3.45
N ARG A 28 -9.06 22.34 2.83
CA ARG A 28 -7.89 23.22 2.72
C ARG A 28 -7.36 23.69 4.09
N ALA A 29 -8.28 23.93 5.03
CA ALA A 29 -7.95 24.30 6.41
C ALA A 29 -7.56 23.10 7.30
N LYS A 30 -7.63 21.86 6.76
CA LYS A 30 -7.41 20.61 7.51
C LYS A 30 -8.27 20.54 8.80
N SER A 31 -9.51 21.09 8.72
CA SER A 31 -10.42 21.20 9.85
C SER A 31 -10.89 19.82 10.33
N PRO A 32 -10.74 19.49 11.63
CA PRO A 32 -11.18 18.20 12.16
C PRO A 32 -12.71 18.01 12.09
N ILE A 33 -13.48 19.09 12.06
CA ILE A 33 -14.95 19.07 11.97
C ILE A 33 -15.38 18.50 10.62
N VAL A 34 -14.69 18.87 9.53
CA VAL A 34 -14.97 18.38 8.16
C VAL A 34 -14.30 17.02 7.93
N PHE A 35 -13.07 16.85 8.38
CA PHE A 35 -12.31 15.62 8.13
C PHE A 35 -12.87 14.38 8.83
N ARG A 36 -13.34 14.50 10.09
CA ARG A 36 -13.84 13.34 10.84
C ARG A 36 -15.03 12.66 10.17
N PRO A 37 -16.13 13.37 9.80
CA PRO A 37 -17.25 12.74 9.11
C PRO A 37 -16.87 12.26 7.71
N LEU A 38 -16.04 12.99 6.98
CA LEU A 38 -15.59 12.63 5.64
C LEU A 38 -14.76 11.33 5.66
N ILE A 39 -13.84 11.17 6.61
CA ILE A 39 -13.06 9.94 6.80
C ILE A 39 -13.97 8.77 7.21
N ARG A 40 -14.99 9.01 8.04
CA ARG A 40 -15.97 7.97 8.39
C ARG A 40 -16.76 7.51 7.17
N LEU A 41 -17.26 8.45 6.38
CA LEU A 41 -18.00 8.17 5.15
C LEU A 41 -17.13 7.42 4.13
N GLN A 42 -15.88 7.85 3.95
CA GLN A 42 -14.92 7.18 3.08
C GLN A 42 -14.69 5.74 3.52
N ARG A 43 -14.45 5.50 4.81
CA ARG A 43 -14.27 4.15 5.35
C ARG A 43 -15.50 3.27 5.17
N ALA A 44 -16.70 3.83 5.33
CA ALA A 44 -17.94 3.07 5.26
C ALA A 44 -18.38 2.75 3.83
N ILE A 45 -18.14 3.65 2.87
CA ILE A 45 -18.74 3.56 1.53
C ILE A 45 -17.67 3.44 0.43
N ILE A 46 -16.64 4.26 0.47
CA ILE A 46 -15.65 4.36 -0.61
C ILE A 46 -14.62 3.25 -0.52
N ASN A 47 -14.03 3.04 0.67
CA ASN A 47 -13.01 2.00 0.85
C ASN A 47 -13.48 0.59 0.46
N PRO A 48 -14.68 0.11 0.86
CA PRO A 48 -15.13 -1.22 0.45
C PRO A 48 -15.29 -1.39 -1.06
N ARG A 49 -15.65 -0.31 -1.77
CA ARG A 49 -15.74 -0.33 -3.24
C ARG A 49 -14.37 -0.32 -3.89
N GLN A 50 -13.47 0.53 -3.41
CA GLN A 50 -12.10 0.58 -3.90
C GLN A 50 -11.33 -0.71 -3.62
N MET A 51 -11.54 -1.34 -2.46
CA MET A 51 -10.91 -2.61 -2.10
C MET A 51 -11.23 -3.78 -3.03
N ARG A 52 -12.32 -3.71 -3.82
CA ARG A 52 -12.66 -4.76 -4.79
C ARG A 52 -11.67 -4.84 -5.96
N SER A 53 -11.08 -3.73 -6.36
CA SER A 53 -10.13 -3.65 -7.47
C SER A 53 -8.74 -3.18 -7.04
N ALA A 54 -8.59 -2.69 -5.81
CA ALA A 54 -7.30 -2.19 -5.32
C ALA A 54 -6.23 -3.29 -5.36
N GLY A 55 -5.03 -2.93 -5.79
CA GLY A 55 -3.91 -3.85 -5.92
C GLY A 55 -3.92 -4.73 -7.18
N GLN A 56 -5.03 -4.79 -7.91
CA GLN A 56 -5.12 -5.58 -9.14
C GLN A 56 -4.37 -4.90 -10.31
N PRO A 57 -3.99 -5.65 -11.35
CA PRO A 57 -3.39 -5.06 -12.56
C PRO A 57 -4.27 -3.97 -13.16
N GLY A 58 -3.69 -2.80 -13.48
CA GLY A 58 -4.38 -1.65 -14.02
C GLY A 58 -5.24 -0.87 -13.02
N ALA A 59 -5.23 -1.22 -11.74
CA ALA A 59 -5.95 -0.46 -10.72
C ALA A 59 -5.23 0.85 -10.39
N SER A 60 -5.98 1.94 -10.25
CA SER A 60 -5.47 3.25 -9.83
C SER A 60 -5.07 3.31 -8.35
N THR A 61 -5.39 2.27 -7.58
CA THR A 61 -5.14 2.18 -6.14
C THR A 61 -4.45 0.88 -5.77
N ALA A 62 -3.47 0.96 -4.90
CA ALA A 62 -2.83 -0.16 -4.23
C ALA A 62 -3.49 -0.43 -2.86
N VAL A 63 -3.20 -1.56 -2.26
CA VAL A 63 -3.57 -1.87 -0.87
C VAL A 63 -2.31 -1.84 -0.01
N ILE A 64 -2.33 -1.06 1.07
CA ILE A 64 -1.32 -1.17 2.10
C ILE A 64 -1.84 -1.99 3.28
N ARG A 65 -1.18 -3.11 3.56
CA ARG A 65 -1.41 -3.95 4.73
C ARG A 65 -0.45 -3.57 5.84
N HIS A 66 -0.98 -3.30 7.02
CA HIS A 66 -0.19 -2.87 8.16
C HIS A 66 -0.73 -3.43 9.47
N ARG A 67 0.12 -3.60 10.47
CA ARG A 67 -0.29 -4.02 11.81
C ARG A 67 -0.72 -2.81 12.64
N GLY A 68 -1.76 -2.98 13.43
CA GLY A 68 -2.18 -1.98 14.42
C GLY A 68 -1.15 -1.88 15.55
N ARG A 69 -0.62 -0.68 15.78
CA ARG A 69 0.42 -0.42 16.79
C ARG A 69 0.04 -0.79 18.24
N THR A 70 -1.28 -0.81 18.54
CA THR A 70 -1.82 -1.17 19.86
C THR A 70 -2.44 -2.56 19.87
N SER A 71 -3.11 -2.96 18.80
CA SER A 71 -3.88 -4.21 18.77
C SER A 71 -3.14 -5.37 18.12
N GLY A 72 -2.04 -5.12 17.40
CA GLY A 72 -1.34 -6.12 16.61
C GLY A 72 -2.14 -6.68 15.42
N ARG A 73 -3.43 -6.34 15.28
CA ARG A 73 -4.31 -6.82 14.20
C ARG A 73 -3.84 -6.26 12.86
N VAL A 74 -4.02 -7.05 11.81
CA VAL A 74 -3.76 -6.60 10.44
C VAL A 74 -4.93 -5.76 9.94
N PHE A 75 -4.62 -4.67 9.29
CA PHE A 75 -5.55 -3.77 8.63
C PHE A 75 -5.12 -3.54 7.19
N GLU A 76 -6.09 -3.29 6.33
CA GLU A 76 -5.90 -2.98 4.93
C GLU A 76 -6.45 -1.58 4.64
N THR A 77 -5.74 -0.83 3.84
CA THR A 77 -6.14 0.53 3.46
C THR A 77 -5.83 0.76 1.99
N PRO A 78 -6.81 1.17 1.17
CA PRO A 78 -6.54 1.55 -0.21
C PRO A 78 -5.77 2.89 -0.22
N VAL A 79 -4.71 2.95 -1.01
CA VAL A 79 -3.82 4.11 -1.14
C VAL A 79 -3.43 4.32 -2.59
N SER A 80 -3.25 5.58 -2.99
CA SER A 80 -2.65 5.90 -4.29
C SER A 80 -1.15 5.90 -4.16
N VAL A 81 -0.47 5.03 -4.90
CA VAL A 81 0.98 4.88 -4.87
C VAL A 81 1.58 5.25 -6.22
N VAL A 82 2.82 5.69 -6.20
CA VAL A 82 3.71 5.73 -7.36
C VAL A 82 4.89 4.83 -7.06
N ALA A 83 5.12 3.85 -7.93
CA ALA A 83 6.29 2.99 -7.85
C ALA A 83 7.56 3.80 -8.19
N THR A 84 8.63 3.51 -7.48
CA THR A 84 9.97 4.07 -7.71
C THR A 84 10.96 2.92 -7.87
N ASP A 85 12.18 3.21 -8.29
CA ASP A 85 13.22 2.18 -8.48
C ASP A 85 13.47 1.40 -7.19
N ASP A 86 13.45 2.09 -6.04
CA ASP A 86 13.76 1.57 -4.72
C ASP A 86 12.52 1.27 -3.84
N GLY A 87 11.30 1.57 -4.30
CA GLY A 87 10.12 1.34 -3.48
C GLY A 87 8.85 2.03 -3.96
N PHE A 88 8.19 2.77 -3.06
CA PHE A 88 6.93 3.45 -3.35
C PHE A 88 6.84 4.80 -2.67
N VAL A 89 6.10 5.72 -3.31
CA VAL A 89 5.72 7.00 -2.75
C VAL A 89 4.20 7.09 -2.68
N ILE A 90 3.66 7.51 -1.54
CA ILE A 90 2.22 7.60 -1.26
C ILE A 90 1.89 9.04 -0.85
N ALA A 91 1.00 9.70 -1.58
CA ALA A 91 0.56 11.05 -1.23
C ALA A 91 -0.31 11.04 0.04
N LEU A 92 0.01 11.89 1.02
CA LEU A 92 -0.73 11.99 2.27
C LEU A 92 -1.89 12.98 2.16
N VAL A 93 -2.85 12.68 1.30
CA VAL A 93 -4.00 13.54 1.00
C VAL A 93 -4.82 13.91 2.25
N TYR A 94 -4.89 13.00 3.21
CA TYR A 94 -5.56 13.19 4.50
C TYR A 94 -4.61 13.62 5.62
N GLY A 95 -3.35 13.97 5.28
CA GLY A 95 -2.32 14.40 6.22
C GLY A 95 -1.69 13.25 7.01
N SER A 96 -0.70 13.62 7.84
CA SER A 96 0.14 12.68 8.60
C SER A 96 -0.52 12.09 9.86
N ARG A 97 -1.76 12.48 10.19
CA ARG A 97 -2.45 12.00 11.40
C ARG A 97 -3.33 10.77 11.17
N THR A 98 -3.32 10.17 10.00
CA THR A 98 -4.13 8.98 9.69
C THR A 98 -3.66 7.76 10.49
N GLN A 99 -4.61 6.87 10.85
CA GLN A 99 -4.28 5.71 11.70
C GLN A 99 -3.36 4.71 10.99
N TRP A 100 -3.60 4.49 9.69
CA TRP A 100 -2.77 3.58 8.91
C TRP A 100 -1.30 4.05 8.87
N LEU A 101 -1.07 5.33 8.63
CA LEU A 101 0.27 5.89 8.58
C LEU A 101 0.99 5.78 9.95
N ARG A 102 0.27 6.10 11.04
CA ARG A 102 0.81 5.93 12.40
C ARG A 102 1.18 4.48 12.70
N ASN A 103 0.41 3.54 12.19
CA ASN A 103 0.69 2.13 12.34
C ASN A 103 1.94 1.72 11.55
N VAL A 104 2.06 2.16 10.29
CA VAL A 104 3.24 1.90 9.44
C VAL A 104 4.50 2.49 10.07
N LEU A 105 4.45 3.75 10.50
CA LEU A 105 5.59 4.41 11.15
C LEU A 105 6.02 3.71 12.44
N ALA A 106 5.05 3.25 13.25
CA ALA A 106 5.34 2.57 14.51
C ALA A 106 5.91 1.16 14.31
N ASN A 107 5.52 0.46 13.25
CA ASN A 107 6.00 -0.89 12.97
C ASN A 107 7.26 -0.90 12.08
N GLY A 108 7.60 0.22 11.44
CA GLY A 108 8.74 0.33 10.55
C GLY A 108 8.59 -0.43 9.22
N SER A 109 7.48 -1.14 9.01
CA SER A 109 7.24 -1.99 7.84
C SER A 109 5.77 -2.12 7.50
N ALA A 110 5.50 -2.52 6.25
CA ALA A 110 4.18 -2.83 5.73
C ALA A 110 4.30 -3.76 4.52
N THR A 111 3.14 -4.18 3.98
CA THR A 111 3.06 -4.86 2.69
C THR A 111 2.23 -4.00 1.74
N ILE A 112 2.68 -3.80 0.52
CA ILE A 112 1.94 -3.10 -0.53
C ILE A 112 1.56 -4.12 -1.62
N GLU A 113 0.26 -4.20 -1.91
CA GLU A 113 -0.25 -4.92 -3.08
C GLU A 113 -0.48 -3.91 -4.20
N HIS A 114 0.22 -4.09 -5.30
CA HIS A 114 0.22 -3.20 -6.46
C HIS A 114 0.42 -4.00 -7.73
N GLU A 115 -0.39 -3.75 -8.76
CA GLU A 115 -0.34 -4.45 -10.05
C GLU A 115 -0.35 -5.98 -9.91
N GLY A 116 -1.18 -6.52 -9.01
CA GLY A 116 -1.30 -7.96 -8.76
C GLY A 116 -0.12 -8.59 -8.02
N GLN A 117 0.83 -7.79 -7.58
CA GLN A 117 2.03 -8.25 -6.87
C GLN A 117 2.05 -7.73 -5.43
N SER A 118 2.70 -8.49 -4.56
CA SER A 118 2.84 -8.17 -3.13
C SER A 118 4.29 -7.84 -2.81
N PHE A 119 4.52 -6.63 -2.30
CA PHE A 119 5.84 -6.09 -1.97
C PHE A 119 5.96 -5.87 -0.47
N GLN A 120 6.95 -6.46 0.15
CA GLN A 120 7.35 -6.08 1.50
C GLN A 120 8.08 -4.75 1.43
N VAL A 121 7.71 -3.82 2.30
CA VAL A 121 8.32 -2.49 2.36
C VAL A 121 8.71 -2.15 3.79
N ASP A 122 9.79 -1.40 3.92
CA ASP A 122 10.33 -0.90 5.19
C ASP A 122 10.78 0.56 5.09
N GLN A 123 11.46 1.04 6.14
CA GLN A 123 12.00 2.40 6.22
C GLN A 123 10.98 3.48 5.86
N PRO A 124 9.79 3.50 6.49
CA PRO A 124 8.78 4.51 6.23
C PRO A 124 9.29 5.89 6.65
N GLU A 125 9.32 6.82 5.72
CA GLU A 125 9.78 8.19 5.92
C GLU A 125 8.75 9.19 5.39
N ILE A 126 8.39 10.19 6.21
CA ILE A 126 7.56 11.30 5.74
C ILE A 126 8.48 12.32 5.07
N VAL A 127 8.24 12.57 3.79
CA VAL A 127 9.00 13.51 2.98
C VAL A 127 8.11 14.68 2.53
N PRO A 128 8.69 15.87 2.28
CA PRO A 128 7.95 16.97 1.67
C PRO A 128 7.43 16.57 0.29
N MET A 129 6.16 16.88 -0.01
CA MET A 129 5.57 16.59 -1.33
C MET A 129 6.39 17.17 -2.47
N GLN A 130 6.99 18.35 -2.28
CA GLN A 130 7.83 19.02 -3.29
C GLN A 130 9.00 18.15 -3.76
N ALA A 131 9.59 17.36 -2.87
CA ALA A 131 10.72 16.48 -3.20
C ALA A 131 10.34 15.31 -4.11
N VAL A 132 9.07 14.95 -4.15
CA VAL A 132 8.57 13.75 -4.87
C VAL A 132 7.46 14.06 -5.87
N ALA A 133 7.01 15.32 -5.95
CA ALA A 133 5.86 15.72 -6.78
C ALA A 133 6.02 15.36 -8.26
N ALA A 134 7.23 15.47 -8.79
CA ALA A 134 7.53 15.16 -10.20
C ALA A 134 7.29 13.69 -10.57
N ARG A 135 7.19 12.79 -9.59
CA ARG A 135 6.91 11.36 -9.79
C ARG A 135 5.42 11.07 -10.04
N PHE A 136 4.54 12.01 -9.68
CA PHE A 136 3.09 11.89 -9.87
C PHE A 136 2.67 12.49 -11.22
N ALA A 137 1.57 12.00 -11.77
CA ALA A 137 0.99 12.55 -12.99
C ALA A 137 0.65 14.06 -12.83
N ALA A 138 0.74 14.83 -13.91
CA ALA A 138 0.50 16.28 -13.87
C ALA A 138 -0.88 16.67 -13.32
N GLY A 139 -1.90 15.82 -13.56
CA GLY A 139 -3.24 15.97 -12.99
C GLY A 139 -3.24 15.89 -11.47
N ASP A 140 -2.57 14.86 -10.94
CA ASP A 140 -2.43 14.64 -9.49
C ASP A 140 -1.69 15.79 -8.82
N GLN A 141 -0.59 16.24 -9.42
CA GLN A 141 0.18 17.38 -8.90
C GLN A 141 -0.66 18.65 -8.77
N ARG A 142 -1.55 18.92 -9.75
CA ARG A 142 -2.50 20.05 -9.67
C ARG A 142 -3.49 19.87 -8.53
N GLY A 143 -4.03 18.65 -8.38
CA GLY A 143 -4.91 18.28 -7.28
C GLY A 143 -4.23 18.44 -5.93
N PHE A 144 -2.99 17.99 -5.78
CA PHE A 144 -2.22 18.11 -4.53
C PHE A 144 -1.98 19.56 -4.15
N ARG A 145 -1.63 20.43 -5.10
CA ARG A 145 -1.49 21.87 -4.85
C ARG A 145 -2.81 22.49 -4.41
N TRP A 146 -3.89 22.15 -5.10
CA TRP A 146 -5.21 22.68 -4.77
C TRP A 146 -5.69 22.24 -3.39
N LEU A 147 -5.45 20.96 -3.02
CA LEU A 147 -5.80 20.37 -1.72
C LEU A 147 -4.76 20.67 -0.63
N ARG A 148 -3.67 21.38 -0.92
CA ARG A 148 -2.57 21.64 0.01
C ARG A 148 -1.99 20.35 0.60
N VAL A 149 -1.74 19.37 -0.24
CA VAL A 149 -1.02 18.15 0.15
C VAL A 149 0.47 18.48 0.17
N ASP A 150 1.03 18.59 1.37
CA ASP A 150 2.39 19.06 1.62
C ASP A 150 3.36 17.93 1.98
N GLN A 151 2.86 16.72 2.17
CA GLN A 151 3.64 15.57 2.61
C GLN A 151 3.29 14.31 1.81
N ALA A 152 4.28 13.44 1.68
CA ALA A 152 4.15 12.07 1.16
C ALA A 152 4.85 11.09 2.10
N LEU A 153 4.45 9.84 2.06
CA LEU A 153 5.18 8.73 2.67
C LEU A 153 6.05 8.09 1.60
N ARG A 154 7.34 7.98 1.84
CA ARG A 154 8.26 7.15 1.08
C ARG A 154 8.52 5.87 1.86
N VAL A 155 8.53 4.72 1.16
CA VAL A 155 8.90 3.42 1.71
C VAL A 155 9.82 2.71 0.73
N ARG A 156 10.74 1.92 1.23
CA ARG A 156 11.66 1.12 0.42
C ARG A 156 11.15 -0.29 0.26
N ARG A 157 11.40 -0.87 -0.89
CA ARG A 157 11.13 -2.28 -1.15
C ARG A 157 12.19 -3.11 -0.46
N VAL A 158 11.76 -4.08 0.34
CA VAL A 158 12.67 -5.08 0.89
C VAL A 158 13.03 -6.02 -0.25
N GLU A 159 14.28 -5.97 -0.70
CA GLU A 159 14.79 -6.97 -1.64
C GLU A 159 14.71 -8.33 -0.96
N ARG A 160 13.99 -9.25 -1.59
CA ARG A 160 14.04 -10.64 -1.17
C ARG A 160 15.46 -11.11 -1.48
N ARG A 161 16.33 -11.17 -0.47
CA ARG A 161 17.57 -11.93 -0.62
C ARG A 161 17.14 -13.34 -0.99
N ASP A 162 17.29 -13.68 -2.25
CA ASP A 162 17.08 -15.03 -2.73
C ASP A 162 17.91 -15.92 -1.86
N ALA A 163 17.25 -16.82 -1.13
CA ALA A 163 17.86 -17.90 -0.36
C ALA A 163 18.47 -18.96 -1.30
N GLY A 164 19.02 -18.51 -2.43
CA GLY A 164 19.54 -19.31 -3.54
C GLY A 164 21.06 -19.46 -3.61
N GLU A 165 21.82 -18.83 -2.70
CA GLU A 165 23.28 -18.95 -2.73
C GLU A 165 23.87 -19.50 -1.44
N ARG A 166 23.42 -20.65 -1.00
CA ARG A 166 24.19 -21.43 -0.03
C ARG A 166 23.88 -22.91 -0.13
N PHE A 167 24.02 -23.50 -1.30
CA PHE A 167 24.19 -24.94 -1.42
C PHE A 167 24.97 -25.30 -2.70
N THR A 168 26.14 -24.70 -2.86
CA THR A 168 27.18 -25.25 -3.75
C THR A 168 28.50 -25.16 -3.02
N ASP A 169 29.07 -26.29 -2.88
CA ASP A 169 30.51 -26.50 -2.64
C ASP A 169 31.00 -26.49 -1.19
N ALA A 170 30.58 -27.52 -0.45
CA ALA A 170 31.42 -28.07 0.63
C ALA A 170 31.27 -29.59 0.63
N GLY A 171 32.00 -30.27 -0.22
CA GLY A 171 31.98 -31.73 -0.21
C GLY A 171 32.60 -32.42 -1.40
N ARG A 172 33.65 -31.86 -1.97
CA ARG A 172 34.47 -32.62 -2.88
C ARG A 172 35.95 -32.36 -2.60
N SER A 173 36.45 -33.06 -1.59
CA SER A 173 37.88 -33.27 -1.41
C SER A 173 38.11 -34.74 -1.08
N ASP A 174 38.67 -35.42 -2.03
CA ASP A 174 39.76 -36.37 -1.91
C ASP A 174 39.66 -37.56 -0.95
N GLY A 175 39.71 -38.71 -1.53
CA GLY A 175 40.00 -39.96 -0.82
C GLY A 175 40.13 -41.09 -1.82
N ALA A 176 41.28 -41.13 -2.47
CA ALA A 176 41.71 -42.22 -3.33
C ALA A 176 41.99 -43.51 -2.51
N THR A 177 42.01 -44.60 -3.28
CA THR A 177 42.74 -45.86 -3.03
C THR A 177 41.89 -47.02 -2.50
N GLY A 178 41.72 -47.98 -3.40
CA GLY A 178 41.15 -49.34 -3.25
C GLY A 178 41.88 -50.23 -2.25
N PRO A 179 41.74 -51.55 -2.26
CA PRO A 179 41.56 -52.41 -3.43
C PRO A 179 40.45 -53.48 -3.31
N SER A 180 40.21 -54.13 -4.48
CA SER A 180 39.62 -55.42 -4.77
C SER A 180 39.81 -56.51 -3.72
N VAL A 181 38.79 -57.34 -3.47
CA VAL A 181 38.79 -58.81 -3.41
C VAL A 181 37.35 -59.34 -3.47
N ASP A 182 36.97 -59.86 -4.52
CA ASP A 182 36.58 -61.21 -4.95
C ASP A 182 35.85 -62.11 -3.94
N ALA A 183 34.87 -62.81 -4.51
CA ALA A 183 34.33 -64.11 -4.13
C ALA A 183 32.96 -64.16 -3.44
N ALA A 184 32.07 -64.56 -4.22
CA ALA A 184 31.42 -65.88 -4.23
C ALA A 184 30.08 -66.04 -3.46
N ARG A 185 29.16 -66.42 -4.29
CA ARG A 185 28.16 -67.53 -4.10
C ARG A 185 27.05 -67.32 -3.07
N SER A 186 25.94 -67.32 -3.55
CA SER A 186 24.99 -68.40 -3.92
C SER A 186 23.82 -68.53 -2.96
N MET A 187 22.70 -68.69 -3.57
CA MET A 187 21.52 -69.51 -3.21
C MET A 187 20.61 -69.10 -2.06
N GLY A 188 19.39 -69.05 -2.42
CA GLY A 188 18.26 -69.73 -1.89
C GLY A 188 17.07 -68.76 -1.68
N ALA A 189 16.14 -68.65 -2.52
CA ALA A 189 14.93 -69.47 -2.66
C ALA A 189 13.97 -69.37 -1.47
N GLN A 190 12.83 -68.81 -1.81
CA GLN A 190 11.47 -69.29 -1.48
C GLN A 190 10.76 -68.86 -0.18
N HIS A 191 9.53 -68.50 -0.42
CA HIS A 191 8.31 -68.61 0.38
C HIS A 191 8.18 -67.63 1.57
N VAL A 192 7.14 -66.93 1.71
CA VAL A 192 5.68 -67.08 1.52
C VAL A 192 5.11 -65.70 1.20
#